data_f98896e005ea1bcbbe6d8533cbd68c28
#
_entry.id   f98896e005ea1bcbbe6d8533cbd68c28
#
_cell.length_a   1.000
_cell.length_b   1.000
_cell.length_c   1.000
_cell.angle_alpha   90.00
_cell.angle_beta   90.00
_cell.angle_gamma   90.00
#
_symmetry.space_group_name_H-M   'P 1'
#
loop_
_entity.id
_entity.type
_entity.pdbx_description
1 polymer ?
#
loop_
_entity_poly.entity_id
_entity_poly.type
_entity_poly.pdbx_seq_one_letter_code
_entity_poly.pdbx_strand_id
1 'polypeptide(L)'
;MNSKFTLFLLLLCSCWACGEDPINPPTTTGPQQYGTPLSNVPDPDKATIYEVNLRAQSSEGNLQGVISKLQHIKSLGTNVIWLMPIYEQGILNSVGSPYCIKDYQKIDPEYGTLADLRALTDQAHSLGMAVILDWVANHTAWDHSWINTHPEWYTQNSSGQIIIPPGTNWNDVADLNFEQSSMRKEQIDAMKYWALEANIDGFRCDYADGVPFDFWNEAISSLRAIPKRDFLMLAEGTRSDHYQAGFDLTYSWNYYTALKNVWASASSQTLTTAHQAEITAIPNGKGKVRFTTNHDQSAWEASPMTLFNGKNGAIAASVANLFSGGTPLLYTGQEVGKTGTTPFFSNSTINWSANADMLEAYQKIYSIYNNYPAARSNNFSIYQLSNDLICWKKVNGSSTLLILINVRNSSISVTLPPVLTGELKNLITNQIESVSSSFTLAPYNYRIYQMN
;
A
#
# COMPACT_ATOMS: atom_id res chain seq x y z
N MET A 1 -52.05 -77.46 -59.28
CA MET A 1 -52.51 -76.09 -59.17
C MET A 1 -51.50 -75.33 -58.37
N ASN A 2 -50.74 -74.55 -59.07
CA ASN A 2 -49.45 -73.94 -58.56
C ASN A 2 -49.75 -72.55 -58.04
N SER A 3 -49.26 -72.31 -56.80
CA SER A 3 -49.22 -70.98 -56.26
C SER A 3 -47.74 -70.59 -56.15
N LYS A 4 -47.35 -69.52 -56.86
CA LYS A 4 -46.00 -68.92 -56.84
C LYS A 4 -45.90 -67.91 -55.69
N PHE A 5 -45.03 -68.11 -54.78
CA PHE A 5 -44.60 -67.13 -53.79
C PHE A 5 -43.48 -66.25 -54.39
N THR A 6 -43.72 -64.95 -54.45
CA THR A 6 -42.72 -63.97 -54.84
C THR A 6 -42.15 -63.34 -53.58
N LEU A 7 -40.85 -63.51 -53.39
CA LEU A 7 -40.05 -63.00 -52.24
C LEU A 7 -39.62 -61.56 -52.56
N PHE A 8 -40.11 -60.60 -51.80
CA PHE A 8 -39.69 -59.20 -51.87
C PHE A 8 -38.51 -58.98 -50.91
N LEU A 9 -37.35 -58.64 -51.49
CA LEU A 9 -36.12 -58.31 -50.74
C LEU A 9 -36.19 -56.82 -50.41
N LEU A 10 -36.38 -56.46 -49.12
CA LEU A 10 -36.21 -55.07 -48.63
C LEU A 10 -34.72 -54.77 -48.37
N LEU A 11 -34.13 -53.91 -49.19
CA LEU A 11 -32.83 -53.32 -48.87
C LEU A 11 -33.03 -52.24 -47.83
N LEU A 12 -32.49 -52.45 -46.62
CA LEU A 12 -32.35 -51.42 -45.59
C LEU A 12 -31.05 -50.61 -45.88
N CYS A 13 -31.22 -49.39 -46.42
CA CYS A 13 -30.14 -48.38 -46.43
C CYS A 13 -29.95 -47.83 -45.05
N SER A 14 -28.92 -48.23 -44.33
CA SER A 14 -28.44 -47.56 -43.12
C SER A 14 -27.73 -46.28 -43.50
N CYS A 15 -28.40 -45.14 -43.33
CA CYS A 15 -27.76 -43.82 -43.32
C CYS A 15 -26.95 -43.69 -42.02
N TRP A 16 -25.64 -43.73 -42.13
CA TRP A 16 -24.78 -43.23 -41.06
C TRP A 16 -24.85 -41.70 -41.10
N ALA A 17 -25.53 -41.14 -40.09
CA ALA A 17 -25.39 -39.73 -39.79
C ALA A 17 -24.02 -39.54 -39.12
N CYS A 18 -23.11 -38.84 -39.78
CA CYS A 18 -21.99 -38.24 -39.11
C CYS A 18 -22.54 -37.21 -38.12
N GLY A 19 -22.56 -37.56 -36.83
CA GLY A 19 -22.75 -36.57 -35.80
C GLY A 19 -21.53 -35.66 -35.78
N GLU A 20 -21.70 -34.40 -36.10
CA GLU A 20 -20.69 -33.38 -35.75
C GLU A 20 -20.62 -33.36 -34.22
N ASP A 21 -19.44 -33.66 -33.70
CA ASP A 21 -19.17 -33.46 -32.27
C ASP A 21 -19.45 -31.98 -31.95
N PRO A 22 -20.12 -31.69 -30.82
CA PRO A 22 -20.36 -30.33 -30.42
C PRO A 22 -18.99 -29.64 -30.30
N ILE A 23 -18.74 -28.62 -31.14
CA ILE A 23 -17.58 -27.75 -31.03
C ILE A 23 -17.65 -27.14 -29.62
N ASN A 24 -16.88 -27.70 -28.69
CA ASN A 24 -16.65 -27.02 -27.42
C ASN A 24 -16.05 -25.67 -27.76
N PRO A 25 -16.63 -24.55 -27.27
CA PRO A 25 -16.00 -23.25 -27.47
C PRO A 25 -14.56 -23.35 -26.95
N PRO A 26 -13.59 -22.71 -27.61
CA PRO A 26 -12.20 -22.76 -27.19
C PRO A 26 -12.11 -22.34 -25.74
N THR A 27 -11.56 -23.20 -24.90
CA THR A 27 -11.25 -22.86 -23.54
C THR A 27 -10.33 -21.63 -23.60
N THR A 28 -10.80 -20.51 -23.10
CA THR A 28 -10.01 -19.28 -22.95
C THR A 28 -8.84 -19.63 -22.05
N THR A 29 -7.63 -19.71 -22.64
CA THR A 29 -6.41 -20.17 -21.95
C THR A 29 -5.75 -19.04 -21.09
N GLY A 30 -6.37 -17.86 -21.02
CA GLY A 30 -5.88 -16.74 -20.22
C GLY A 30 -6.58 -16.61 -18.87
N PRO A 31 -6.04 -15.76 -17.97
CA PRO A 31 -6.62 -15.51 -16.65
C PRO A 31 -8.04 -14.96 -16.80
N GLN A 32 -8.95 -15.40 -15.90
CA GLN A 32 -10.37 -15.05 -15.94
C GLN A 32 -10.71 -14.09 -14.80
N GLN A 33 -11.64 -13.17 -15.04
CA GLN A 33 -12.14 -12.28 -14.00
C GLN A 33 -12.84 -13.08 -12.91
N TYR A 34 -12.26 -13.11 -11.73
CA TYR A 34 -12.89 -13.59 -10.50
C TYR A 34 -13.74 -12.48 -9.88
N GLY A 35 -14.94 -12.80 -9.44
CA GLY A 35 -15.82 -11.88 -8.72
C GLY A 35 -16.19 -10.60 -9.49
N THR A 36 -16.68 -9.61 -8.75
CA THR A 36 -16.99 -8.28 -9.28
C THR A 36 -15.90 -7.31 -8.86
N PRO A 37 -15.28 -6.55 -9.79
CA PRO A 37 -14.32 -5.53 -9.44
C PRO A 37 -14.87 -4.49 -8.46
N LEU A 38 -14.03 -3.97 -7.57
CA LEU A 38 -14.42 -2.88 -6.67
C LEU A 38 -14.72 -1.62 -7.49
N SER A 39 -15.93 -1.09 -7.34
CA SER A 39 -16.43 0.04 -8.16
C SER A 39 -15.82 1.40 -7.79
N ASN A 40 -15.21 1.52 -6.62
CA ASN A 40 -14.70 2.78 -6.08
C ASN A 40 -13.33 2.54 -5.44
N VAL A 41 -12.34 2.18 -6.24
CA VAL A 41 -10.93 2.20 -5.80
C VAL A 41 -10.59 3.64 -5.41
N PRO A 42 -10.09 3.90 -4.20
CA PRO A 42 -9.88 5.26 -3.73
C PRO A 42 -8.87 6.04 -4.57
N ASP A 43 -9.22 7.27 -4.94
CA ASP A 43 -8.26 8.22 -5.49
C ASP A 43 -7.15 8.52 -4.45
N PRO A 44 -5.95 8.94 -4.88
CA PRO A 44 -4.82 9.25 -3.98
C PRO A 44 -5.16 10.19 -2.81
N ASP A 45 -5.99 11.19 -3.03
CA ASP A 45 -6.41 12.16 -2.00
C ASP A 45 -7.46 11.61 -1.01
N LYS A 46 -8.06 10.47 -1.31
CA LYS A 46 -9.05 9.77 -0.48
C LYS A 46 -8.54 8.46 0.11
N ALA A 47 -7.41 7.97 -0.39
CA ALA A 47 -6.83 6.73 0.08
C ALA A 47 -6.22 6.89 1.48
N THR A 48 -6.43 5.86 2.29
CA THR A 48 -5.78 5.64 3.60
C THR A 48 -5.31 4.20 3.63
N ILE A 49 -4.00 4.01 3.60
CA ILE A 49 -3.40 2.69 3.40
C ILE A 49 -3.08 2.02 4.74
N TYR A 50 -3.42 0.76 4.86
CA TYR A 50 -2.92 -0.13 5.92
C TYR A 50 -1.99 -1.15 5.31
N GLU A 51 -0.71 -1.08 5.64
CA GLU A 51 0.33 -2.00 5.20
C GLU A 51 0.36 -3.22 6.11
N VAL A 52 0.17 -4.39 5.53
CA VAL A 52 0.08 -5.67 6.23
C VAL A 52 1.38 -6.46 6.09
N ASN A 53 2.09 -6.63 7.20
CA ASN A 53 3.08 -7.68 7.35
C ASN A 53 2.36 -8.98 7.77
N LEU A 54 2.20 -9.93 6.84
CA LEU A 54 1.46 -11.15 7.10
C LEU A 54 2.04 -11.93 8.30
N ARG A 55 3.38 -12.03 8.39
CA ARG A 55 4.10 -12.73 9.47
C ARG A 55 3.97 -12.08 10.85
N ALA A 56 3.44 -10.84 10.91
CA ALA A 56 3.23 -10.12 12.15
C ALA A 56 1.75 -9.90 12.49
N GLN A 57 0.86 -9.94 11.48
CA GLN A 57 -0.54 -9.56 11.63
C GLN A 57 -1.33 -10.47 12.58
N SER A 58 -0.97 -11.73 12.63
CA SER A 58 -1.59 -12.74 13.52
C SER A 58 -0.58 -13.80 13.94
N SER A 59 -0.98 -14.69 14.86
CA SER A 59 -0.18 -15.87 15.25
C SER A 59 -0.02 -16.85 14.11
N GLU A 60 -0.98 -16.90 13.20
CA GLU A 60 -0.99 -17.79 12.03
C GLU A 60 0.00 -17.32 10.96
N GLY A 61 0.30 -16.02 10.91
CA GLY A 61 1.24 -15.44 9.97
C GLY A 61 0.85 -15.55 8.49
N ASN A 62 -0.45 -15.65 8.19
CA ASN A 62 -0.97 -15.99 6.87
C ASN A 62 -2.22 -15.19 6.48
N LEU A 63 -2.78 -15.44 5.29
CA LEU A 63 -3.97 -14.76 4.76
C LEU A 63 -5.21 -14.92 5.65
N GLN A 64 -5.41 -16.08 6.26
CA GLN A 64 -6.54 -16.30 7.19
C GLN A 64 -6.40 -15.43 8.45
N GLY A 65 -5.18 -15.27 8.95
CA GLY A 65 -4.88 -14.35 10.04
C GLY A 65 -5.21 -12.90 9.68
N VAL A 66 -4.90 -12.46 8.44
CA VAL A 66 -5.28 -11.12 7.93
C VAL A 66 -6.81 -10.99 7.85
N ILE A 67 -7.50 -11.99 7.30
CA ILE A 67 -8.97 -12.02 7.23
C ILE A 67 -9.59 -11.78 8.61
N SER A 68 -9.07 -12.43 9.64
CA SER A 68 -9.55 -12.26 11.02
C SER A 68 -9.41 -10.83 11.56
N LYS A 69 -8.55 -10.01 10.95
CA LYS A 69 -8.25 -8.63 11.35
C LYS A 69 -8.90 -7.56 10.45
N LEU A 70 -9.63 -7.92 9.41
CA LEU A 70 -10.20 -6.93 8.47
C LEU A 70 -11.14 -5.93 9.16
N GLN A 71 -11.94 -6.37 10.14
CA GLN A 71 -12.79 -5.46 10.93
C GLN A 71 -11.97 -4.50 11.80
N HIS A 72 -10.87 -4.95 12.38
CA HIS A 72 -9.94 -4.10 13.12
C HIS A 72 -9.33 -3.04 12.19
N ILE A 73 -8.79 -3.46 11.04
CA ILE A 73 -8.23 -2.56 10.02
C ILE A 73 -9.28 -1.53 9.57
N LYS A 74 -10.51 -1.98 9.29
CA LYS A 74 -11.62 -1.08 8.93
C LYS A 74 -11.95 -0.09 10.03
N SER A 75 -11.90 -0.50 11.31
CA SER A 75 -12.21 0.35 12.45
C SER A 75 -11.24 1.53 12.63
N LEU A 76 -10.04 1.42 12.05
CA LEU A 76 -9.06 2.50 11.98
C LEU A 76 -9.41 3.56 10.91
N GLY A 77 -10.43 3.31 10.06
CA GLY A 77 -10.81 4.22 8.99
C GLY A 77 -9.95 4.09 7.73
N THR A 78 -9.17 3.02 7.61
CA THR A 78 -8.41 2.71 6.39
C THR A 78 -9.32 2.14 5.31
N ASN A 79 -8.98 2.38 4.04
CA ASN A 79 -9.76 1.95 2.89
C ASN A 79 -8.93 1.29 1.77
N VAL A 80 -7.64 1.12 2.01
CA VAL A 80 -6.73 0.35 1.16
C VAL A 80 -5.91 -0.58 2.03
N ILE A 81 -5.89 -1.86 1.70
CA ILE A 81 -5.01 -2.88 2.30
C ILE A 81 -3.87 -3.13 1.33
N TRP A 82 -2.64 -2.89 1.75
CA TRP A 82 -1.45 -3.31 1.04
C TRP A 82 -0.89 -4.55 1.70
N LEU A 83 -0.92 -5.68 0.99
CA LEU A 83 -0.28 -6.92 1.42
C LEU A 83 1.19 -6.91 0.98
N MET A 84 2.12 -7.07 1.90
CA MET A 84 3.51 -7.40 1.58
C MET A 84 3.58 -8.65 0.69
N PRO A 85 4.72 -8.96 0.02
CA PRO A 85 4.77 -10.03 -0.97
C PRO A 85 4.23 -11.37 -0.44
N ILE A 86 3.35 -11.98 -1.23
CA ILE A 86 2.67 -13.25 -0.91
C ILE A 86 3.12 -14.41 -1.79
N TYR A 87 4.04 -14.15 -2.72
CA TYR A 87 4.44 -15.08 -3.77
C TYR A 87 5.32 -16.20 -3.23
N GLU A 88 5.38 -17.34 -3.97
CA GLU A 88 6.28 -18.45 -3.62
C GLU A 88 7.72 -17.93 -3.53
N GLN A 89 8.36 -18.17 -2.39
CA GLN A 89 9.69 -17.69 -2.08
C GLN A 89 10.77 -18.69 -2.50
N GLY A 90 11.92 -18.15 -2.91
CA GLY A 90 13.09 -18.95 -3.19
C GLY A 90 13.77 -19.48 -1.91
N ILE A 91 14.45 -20.62 -2.07
CA ILE A 91 15.22 -21.24 -0.98
C ILE A 91 16.75 -21.18 -1.23
N LEU A 92 17.17 -21.04 -2.47
CA LEU A 92 18.59 -20.96 -2.80
C LEU A 92 19.15 -19.58 -2.42
N ASN A 93 20.15 -19.56 -1.57
CA ASN A 93 20.74 -18.36 -0.96
C ASN A 93 19.76 -17.51 -0.12
N SER A 94 18.59 -18.05 0.22
CA SER A 94 17.53 -17.30 0.90
C SER A 94 17.95 -16.85 2.29
N VAL A 95 17.52 -15.64 2.65
CA VAL A 95 17.59 -15.08 4.01
C VAL A 95 16.21 -15.04 4.69
N GLY A 96 15.20 -15.66 4.07
CA GLY A 96 13.81 -15.64 4.53
C GLY A 96 13.03 -14.39 4.08
N SER A 97 13.58 -13.64 3.12
CA SER A 97 12.93 -12.44 2.59
C SER A 97 11.72 -12.79 1.73
N PRO A 98 10.53 -12.20 1.98
CA PRO A 98 9.38 -12.36 1.11
C PRO A 98 9.57 -11.68 -0.25
N TYR A 99 10.60 -10.87 -0.41
CA TYR A 99 10.99 -10.23 -1.68
C TYR A 99 11.85 -11.13 -2.58
N CYS A 100 12.19 -12.34 -2.13
CA CYS A 100 12.94 -13.33 -2.91
C CYS A 100 11.97 -14.22 -3.72
N ILE A 101 11.45 -13.71 -4.85
CA ILE A 101 10.34 -14.33 -5.59
C ILE A 101 10.83 -15.50 -6.45
N LYS A 102 10.26 -16.68 -6.22
CA LYS A 102 10.51 -17.90 -7.01
C LYS A 102 9.45 -18.17 -8.07
N ASP A 103 8.21 -17.76 -7.85
CA ASP A 103 7.13 -17.88 -8.81
C ASP A 103 6.13 -16.74 -8.62
N TYR A 104 6.01 -15.89 -9.63
CA TYR A 104 5.13 -14.71 -9.59
C TYR A 104 3.63 -15.03 -9.60
N GLN A 105 3.23 -16.25 -9.97
CA GLN A 105 1.82 -16.64 -10.11
C GLN A 105 1.38 -17.65 -9.06
N LYS A 106 2.22 -17.93 -8.05
CA LYS A 106 1.88 -18.80 -6.93
C LYS A 106 1.97 -18.06 -5.61
N ILE A 107 1.03 -18.37 -4.72
CA ILE A 107 1.10 -17.95 -3.33
C ILE A 107 2.05 -18.91 -2.59
N ASP A 108 2.90 -18.35 -1.74
CA ASP A 108 3.75 -19.18 -0.86
C ASP A 108 2.86 -20.05 0.05
N PRO A 109 3.14 -21.35 0.16
CA PRO A 109 2.36 -22.24 1.04
C PRO A 109 2.29 -21.78 2.50
N GLU A 110 3.27 -21.00 2.98
CA GLU A 110 3.24 -20.36 4.30
C GLU A 110 2.04 -19.41 4.43
N TYR A 111 1.69 -18.70 3.37
CA TYR A 111 0.63 -17.69 3.42
C TYR A 111 -0.75 -18.23 3.06
N GLY A 112 -0.85 -19.36 2.38
CA GLY A 112 -2.12 -19.98 2.02
C GLY A 112 -2.29 -20.25 0.53
N THR A 113 -3.50 -20.08 0.03
CA THR A 113 -3.90 -20.44 -1.34
C THR A 113 -4.55 -19.28 -2.08
N LEU A 114 -4.73 -19.42 -3.39
CA LEU A 114 -5.53 -18.47 -4.20
C LEU A 114 -6.97 -18.34 -3.66
N ALA A 115 -7.55 -19.42 -3.14
CA ALA A 115 -8.89 -19.35 -2.52
C ALA A 115 -8.90 -18.48 -1.26
N ASP A 116 -7.82 -18.52 -0.46
CA ASP A 116 -7.68 -17.67 0.73
C ASP A 116 -7.52 -16.19 0.34
N LEU A 117 -6.73 -15.88 -0.70
CA LEU A 117 -6.60 -14.52 -1.20
C LEU A 117 -7.92 -13.99 -1.76
N ARG A 118 -8.66 -14.80 -2.53
CA ARG A 118 -10.00 -14.47 -3.01
C ARG A 118 -10.96 -14.17 -1.86
N ALA A 119 -10.96 -15.00 -0.82
CA ALA A 119 -11.79 -14.78 0.37
C ALA A 119 -11.42 -13.48 1.10
N LEU A 120 -10.11 -13.15 1.19
CA LEU A 120 -9.64 -11.89 1.74
C LEU A 120 -10.15 -10.71 0.91
N THR A 121 -9.97 -10.76 -0.40
CA THR A 121 -10.39 -9.70 -1.32
C THR A 121 -11.91 -9.48 -1.26
N ASP A 122 -12.71 -10.57 -1.32
CA ASP A 122 -14.18 -10.49 -1.23
C ASP A 122 -14.62 -9.83 0.09
N GLN A 123 -14.02 -10.21 1.21
CA GLN A 123 -14.35 -9.62 2.50
C GLN A 123 -13.89 -8.16 2.61
N ALA A 124 -12.70 -7.82 2.11
CA ALA A 124 -12.21 -6.44 2.06
C ALA A 124 -13.15 -5.55 1.21
N HIS A 125 -13.54 -6.02 0.02
CA HIS A 125 -14.48 -5.33 -0.86
C HIS A 125 -15.85 -5.15 -0.20
N SER A 126 -16.37 -6.15 0.51
CA SER A 126 -17.62 -6.02 1.27
C SER A 126 -17.58 -4.94 2.35
N LEU A 127 -16.39 -4.63 2.87
CA LEU A 127 -16.12 -3.55 3.82
C LEU A 127 -15.77 -2.22 3.13
N GLY A 128 -15.76 -2.17 1.80
CA GLY A 128 -15.38 -0.99 1.01
C GLY A 128 -13.89 -0.67 1.13
N MET A 129 -13.04 -1.69 1.19
CA MET A 129 -11.58 -1.57 1.19
C MET A 129 -11.00 -2.20 -0.07
N ALA A 130 -10.15 -1.46 -0.77
CA ALA A 130 -9.35 -1.98 -1.88
C ALA A 130 -8.20 -2.85 -1.35
N VAL A 131 -7.76 -3.82 -2.17
CA VAL A 131 -6.60 -4.68 -1.87
C VAL A 131 -5.55 -4.47 -2.94
N ILE A 132 -4.33 -4.09 -2.56
CA ILE A 132 -3.18 -4.01 -3.45
C ILE A 132 -2.10 -4.99 -3.00
N LEU A 133 -1.38 -5.56 -3.98
CA LEU A 133 -0.26 -6.46 -3.71
C LEU A 133 1.07 -5.73 -3.87
N ASP A 134 2.07 -6.22 -3.14
CA ASP A 134 3.45 -5.81 -3.38
C ASP A 134 3.99 -6.49 -4.64
N TRP A 135 4.59 -5.75 -5.56
CA TRP A 135 5.15 -6.27 -6.79
C TRP A 135 6.65 -6.06 -6.87
N VAL A 136 7.39 -7.16 -6.89
CA VAL A 136 8.85 -7.16 -6.91
C VAL A 136 9.32 -7.34 -8.36
N ALA A 137 9.46 -6.24 -9.10
CA ALA A 137 9.79 -6.32 -10.52
C ALA A 137 11.29 -6.46 -10.80
N ASN A 138 12.16 -5.92 -9.92
CA ASN A 138 13.58 -5.73 -10.22
C ASN A 138 14.39 -7.02 -10.30
N HIS A 139 13.99 -8.06 -9.56
CA HIS A 139 14.79 -9.26 -9.37
C HIS A 139 13.95 -10.50 -9.07
N THR A 140 14.55 -11.67 -9.12
CA THR A 140 13.94 -12.94 -8.71
C THR A 140 14.86 -13.71 -7.77
N ALA A 141 14.34 -14.77 -7.14
CA ALA A 141 15.17 -15.76 -6.45
C ALA A 141 16.13 -16.47 -7.42
N TRP A 142 17.23 -16.99 -6.88
CA TRP A 142 18.21 -17.79 -7.66
C TRP A 142 17.69 -19.15 -8.12
N ASP A 143 16.60 -19.66 -7.54
CA ASP A 143 15.91 -20.88 -7.93
C ASP A 143 14.59 -20.61 -8.68
N HIS A 144 14.39 -19.38 -9.17
CA HIS A 144 13.34 -19.09 -10.13
C HIS A 144 13.57 -19.89 -11.43
N SER A 145 12.49 -20.42 -12.03
CA SER A 145 12.59 -21.27 -13.24
C SER A 145 13.30 -20.58 -14.40
N TRP A 146 13.16 -19.25 -14.54
CA TRP A 146 13.79 -18.46 -15.58
C TRP A 146 15.31 -18.47 -15.55
N ILE A 147 15.94 -18.69 -14.40
CA ILE A 147 17.41 -18.82 -14.29
C ILE A 147 17.95 -19.88 -15.26
N ASN A 148 17.21 -20.99 -15.39
CA ASN A 148 17.62 -22.11 -16.24
C ASN A 148 16.99 -22.07 -17.66
N THR A 149 15.76 -21.55 -17.78
CA THR A 149 15.02 -21.58 -19.05
C THR A 149 15.31 -20.36 -19.91
N HIS A 150 15.63 -19.20 -19.28
CA HIS A 150 15.85 -17.92 -19.92
C HIS A 150 16.97 -17.12 -19.23
N PRO A 151 18.22 -17.64 -19.20
CA PRO A 151 19.32 -16.94 -18.54
C PRO A 151 19.60 -15.54 -19.16
N GLU A 152 19.20 -15.32 -20.41
CA GLU A 152 19.28 -14.02 -21.08
C GLU A 152 18.32 -12.95 -20.50
N TRP A 153 17.32 -13.36 -19.72
CA TRP A 153 16.42 -12.45 -19.01
C TRP A 153 17.05 -11.81 -17.78
N TYR A 154 18.26 -12.23 -17.44
CA TYR A 154 19.01 -11.71 -16.30
C TYR A 154 20.18 -10.84 -16.74
N THR A 155 20.51 -9.86 -15.93
CA THR A 155 21.72 -9.07 -16.09
C THR A 155 22.93 -9.95 -15.85
N GLN A 156 23.87 -9.92 -16.81
CA GLN A 156 25.09 -10.73 -16.78
C GLN A 156 26.34 -9.86 -16.78
N ASN A 157 27.38 -10.32 -16.11
CA ASN A 157 28.69 -9.71 -16.17
C ASN A 157 29.41 -10.04 -17.50
N SER A 158 30.61 -9.49 -17.70
CA SER A 158 31.40 -9.70 -18.90
C SER A 158 31.82 -11.16 -19.17
N SER A 159 31.70 -12.04 -18.18
CA SER A 159 31.93 -13.48 -18.28
C SER A 159 30.66 -14.29 -18.52
N GLY A 160 29.52 -13.64 -18.72
CA GLY A 160 28.22 -14.29 -18.94
C GLY A 160 27.58 -14.88 -17.67
N GLN A 161 28.02 -14.47 -16.51
CA GLN A 161 27.42 -14.92 -15.24
C GLN A 161 26.33 -13.95 -14.80
N ILE A 162 25.18 -14.50 -14.40
CA ILE A 162 24.08 -13.74 -13.79
C ILE A 162 24.57 -13.07 -12.51
N ILE A 163 24.15 -11.83 -12.27
CA ILE A 163 24.59 -11.03 -11.13
C ILE A 163 23.42 -10.61 -10.23
N ILE A 164 23.75 -10.19 -9.02
CA ILE A 164 22.81 -9.50 -8.11
C ILE A 164 22.51 -8.08 -8.62
N PRO A 165 21.43 -7.43 -8.16
CA PRO A 165 21.12 -6.06 -8.52
C PRO A 165 22.31 -5.11 -8.29
N PRO A 166 22.74 -4.36 -9.32
CA PRO A 166 23.93 -3.51 -9.24
C PRO A 166 23.83 -2.46 -8.14
N GLY A 167 24.92 -2.29 -7.39
CA GLY A 167 24.99 -1.32 -6.29
C GLY A 167 24.34 -1.77 -4.98
N THR A 168 23.83 -3.00 -4.93
CA THR A 168 23.25 -3.61 -3.72
C THR A 168 24.16 -4.69 -3.14
N ASN A 169 23.77 -5.20 -1.96
CA ASN A 169 24.36 -6.39 -1.34
C ASN A 169 23.33 -7.53 -1.21
N TRP A 170 22.29 -7.55 -2.06
CA TRP A 170 21.20 -8.51 -2.02
C TRP A 170 21.61 -9.83 -2.67
N ASN A 171 22.35 -10.64 -1.91
CA ASN A 171 22.97 -11.88 -2.42
C ASN A 171 21.95 -13.02 -2.62
N ASP A 172 20.75 -12.86 -2.11
CA ASP A 172 19.65 -13.84 -2.20
C ASP A 172 18.83 -13.73 -3.49
N VAL A 173 19.08 -12.70 -4.33
CA VAL A 173 18.31 -12.45 -5.56
C VAL A 173 19.20 -12.18 -6.78
N ALA A 174 18.63 -12.42 -7.97
CA ALA A 174 19.24 -12.24 -9.28
C ALA A 174 18.56 -11.10 -10.05
N ASP A 175 19.36 -10.20 -10.62
CA ASP A 175 18.90 -8.99 -11.30
C ASP A 175 18.29 -9.30 -12.67
N LEU A 176 17.12 -8.70 -12.98
CA LEU A 176 16.43 -8.88 -14.25
C LEU A 176 16.89 -7.86 -15.31
N ASN A 177 17.02 -8.33 -16.54
CA ASN A 177 17.40 -7.53 -17.70
C ASN A 177 16.17 -7.00 -18.44
N PHE A 178 15.81 -5.75 -18.21
CA PHE A 178 14.65 -5.10 -18.82
C PHE A 178 14.77 -4.80 -20.32
N GLU A 179 15.91 -5.06 -20.95
CA GLU A 179 16.04 -5.03 -22.42
C GLU A 179 15.32 -6.22 -23.09
N GLN A 180 14.95 -7.24 -22.31
CA GLN A 180 14.29 -8.45 -22.80
C GLN A 180 12.77 -8.27 -22.82
N SER A 181 12.21 -8.01 -23.99
CA SER A 181 10.76 -7.76 -24.15
C SER A 181 9.88 -8.94 -23.75
N SER A 182 10.36 -10.18 -23.93
CA SER A 182 9.64 -11.39 -23.48
C SER A 182 9.56 -11.49 -21.97
N MET A 183 10.62 -11.16 -21.23
CA MET A 183 10.61 -11.09 -19.77
C MET A 183 9.63 -10.02 -19.28
N ARG A 184 9.66 -8.81 -19.88
CA ARG A 184 8.71 -7.73 -19.56
C ARG A 184 7.27 -8.19 -19.73
N LYS A 185 6.98 -8.89 -20.84
CA LYS A 185 5.65 -9.44 -21.12
C LYS A 185 5.20 -10.43 -20.04
N GLU A 186 6.05 -11.37 -19.63
CA GLU A 186 5.73 -12.34 -18.58
C GLU A 186 5.44 -11.65 -17.23
N GLN A 187 6.21 -10.63 -16.87
CA GLN A 187 5.95 -9.80 -15.69
C GLN A 187 4.56 -9.14 -15.77
N ILE A 188 4.24 -8.50 -16.89
CA ILE A 188 2.95 -7.83 -17.11
C ILE A 188 1.78 -8.83 -17.09
N ASP A 189 1.95 -9.99 -17.70
CA ASP A 189 0.93 -11.03 -17.71
C ASP A 189 0.70 -11.61 -16.30
N ALA A 190 1.75 -11.71 -15.48
CA ALA A 190 1.62 -12.10 -14.09
C ALA A 190 0.91 -11.03 -13.22
N MET A 191 1.16 -9.74 -13.47
CA MET A 191 0.37 -8.67 -12.83
C MET A 191 -1.11 -8.75 -13.20
N LYS A 192 -1.42 -8.96 -14.48
CA LYS A 192 -2.80 -9.15 -14.97
C LYS A 192 -3.46 -10.38 -14.36
N TYR A 193 -2.69 -11.47 -14.17
CA TYR A 193 -3.18 -12.67 -13.52
C TYR A 193 -3.76 -12.35 -12.14
N TRP A 194 -3.04 -11.65 -11.30
CA TRP A 194 -3.54 -11.29 -9.96
C TRP A 194 -4.73 -10.33 -10.01
N ALA A 195 -4.68 -9.34 -10.91
CA ALA A 195 -5.79 -8.43 -11.11
C ALA A 195 -7.09 -9.18 -11.46
N LEU A 196 -7.01 -10.18 -12.32
CA LEU A 196 -8.16 -10.94 -12.79
C LEU A 196 -8.52 -12.10 -11.85
N GLU A 197 -7.59 -12.98 -11.55
CA GLU A 197 -7.85 -14.21 -10.80
C GLU A 197 -8.08 -14.00 -9.30
N ALA A 198 -7.50 -12.96 -8.72
CA ALA A 198 -7.68 -12.62 -7.31
C ALA A 198 -8.51 -11.35 -7.07
N ASN A 199 -8.92 -10.67 -8.15
CA ASN A 199 -9.74 -9.45 -8.10
C ASN A 199 -9.10 -8.30 -7.28
N ILE A 200 -7.76 -8.19 -7.28
CA ILE A 200 -7.04 -7.13 -6.55
C ILE A 200 -7.12 -5.79 -7.30
N ASP A 201 -6.90 -4.68 -6.59
CA ASP A 201 -7.20 -3.32 -7.04
C ASP A 201 -5.96 -2.47 -7.29
N GLY A 202 -4.78 -3.08 -7.35
CA GLY A 202 -3.55 -2.36 -7.65
C GLY A 202 -2.29 -3.01 -7.10
N PHE A 203 -1.19 -2.26 -7.18
CA PHE A 203 0.12 -2.72 -6.73
C PHE A 203 0.91 -1.61 -6.05
N ARG A 204 1.63 -1.99 -5.00
CA ARG A 204 2.84 -1.28 -4.56
C ARG A 204 4.02 -1.93 -5.28
N CYS A 205 4.78 -1.15 -6.01
CA CYS A 205 5.91 -1.66 -6.79
C CYS A 205 7.21 -1.41 -6.03
N ASP A 206 7.86 -2.51 -5.66
CA ASP A 206 9.11 -2.57 -4.92
C ASP A 206 10.27 -1.98 -5.73
N TYR A 207 11.17 -1.24 -5.06
CA TYR A 207 12.38 -0.67 -5.65
C TYR A 207 12.14 -0.06 -7.05
N ALA A 208 11.05 0.69 -7.20
CA ALA A 208 10.61 1.18 -8.50
C ALA A 208 11.61 2.10 -9.19
N ASP A 209 12.49 2.78 -8.43
CA ASP A 209 13.58 3.61 -8.97
C ASP A 209 14.64 2.77 -9.71
N GLY A 210 14.82 1.49 -9.39
CA GLY A 210 15.73 0.56 -10.07
C GLY A 210 15.18 0.01 -11.39
N VAL A 211 13.88 0.11 -11.62
CA VAL A 211 13.20 -0.44 -12.81
C VAL A 211 12.96 0.66 -13.84
N PRO A 212 13.18 0.41 -15.16
CA PRO A 212 13.05 1.41 -16.22
C PRO A 212 11.65 2.03 -16.33
N PHE A 213 11.61 3.31 -16.69
CA PHE A 213 10.38 4.08 -16.91
C PHE A 213 9.46 3.42 -17.94
N ASP A 214 10.00 2.99 -19.07
CA ASP A 214 9.26 2.42 -20.19
C ASP A 214 8.58 1.09 -19.84
N PHE A 215 9.21 0.26 -18.97
CA PHE A 215 8.56 -0.92 -18.42
C PHE A 215 7.35 -0.53 -17.56
N TRP A 216 7.50 0.41 -16.64
CA TRP A 216 6.38 0.84 -15.81
C TRP A 216 5.24 1.44 -16.62
N ASN A 217 5.57 2.25 -17.64
CA ASN A 217 4.57 2.81 -18.54
C ASN A 217 3.82 1.72 -19.31
N GLU A 218 4.51 0.70 -19.81
CA GLU A 218 3.91 -0.45 -20.49
C GLU A 218 3.02 -1.26 -19.54
N ALA A 219 3.52 -1.61 -18.36
CA ALA A 219 2.82 -2.42 -17.36
C ALA A 219 1.54 -1.73 -16.87
N ILE A 220 1.65 -0.48 -16.45
CA ILE A 220 0.50 0.26 -15.92
C ILE A 220 -0.54 0.55 -17.00
N SER A 221 -0.10 0.90 -18.21
CA SER A 221 -1.02 1.07 -19.34
C SER A 221 -1.75 -0.21 -19.68
N SER A 222 -1.06 -1.35 -19.63
CA SER A 222 -1.64 -2.68 -19.84
C SER A 222 -2.68 -3.06 -18.77
N LEU A 223 -2.43 -2.73 -17.50
CA LEU A 223 -3.38 -2.96 -16.41
C LEU A 223 -4.61 -2.07 -16.58
N ARG A 224 -4.41 -0.77 -16.83
CA ARG A 224 -5.51 0.20 -17.02
C ARG A 224 -6.35 -0.07 -18.27
N ALA A 225 -5.85 -0.88 -19.21
CA ALA A 225 -6.61 -1.35 -20.37
C ALA A 225 -7.59 -2.49 -20.03
N ILE A 226 -7.53 -3.09 -18.82
CA ILE A 226 -8.50 -4.10 -18.39
C ILE A 226 -9.87 -3.43 -18.17
N PRO A 227 -10.91 -3.88 -18.89
CA PRO A 227 -12.20 -3.20 -18.84
C PRO A 227 -12.85 -3.22 -17.44
N LYS A 228 -13.53 -2.12 -17.09
CA LYS A 228 -14.35 -1.98 -15.86
C LYS A 228 -13.52 -2.11 -14.56
N ARG A 229 -12.25 -1.73 -14.60
CA ARG A 229 -11.38 -1.76 -13.42
C ARG A 229 -10.62 -0.45 -13.30
N ASP A 230 -10.52 0.00 -12.06
CA ASP A 230 -9.59 1.04 -11.65
C ASP A 230 -8.46 0.41 -10.82
N PHE A 231 -7.28 1.00 -10.88
CA PHE A 231 -6.10 0.52 -10.16
C PHE A 231 -5.42 1.65 -9.42
N LEU A 232 -5.06 1.40 -8.16
CA LEU A 232 -4.18 2.26 -7.39
C LEU A 232 -2.73 1.75 -7.52
N MET A 233 -1.86 2.56 -8.11
CA MET A 233 -0.46 2.22 -8.38
C MET A 233 0.47 3.05 -7.51
N LEU A 234 1.21 2.39 -6.63
CA LEU A 234 2.15 3.01 -5.69
C LEU A 234 3.58 2.59 -6.03
N ALA A 235 4.46 3.57 -6.32
CA ALA A 235 5.89 3.32 -6.50
C ALA A 235 6.65 3.49 -5.18
N GLU A 236 7.42 2.50 -4.79
CA GLU A 236 8.52 2.73 -3.86
C GLU A 236 9.65 3.42 -4.61
N GLY A 237 9.61 4.72 -4.61
CA GLY A 237 10.57 5.53 -5.35
C GLY A 237 10.28 7.01 -5.22
N THR A 238 11.22 7.81 -5.72
CA THR A 238 11.15 9.27 -5.68
C THR A 238 11.31 9.92 -7.03
N ARG A 239 11.65 9.17 -8.07
CA ARG A 239 11.79 9.69 -9.44
C ARG A 239 10.50 10.39 -9.88
N SER A 240 10.62 11.58 -10.46
CA SER A 240 9.47 12.38 -10.91
C SER A 240 8.75 11.78 -12.12
N ASP A 241 9.43 10.94 -12.92
CA ASP A 241 8.88 10.27 -14.09
C ASP A 241 7.92 9.12 -13.74
N HIS A 242 7.89 8.64 -12.49
CA HIS A 242 6.90 7.66 -12.04
C HIS A 242 5.45 8.10 -12.31
N TYR A 243 5.13 9.37 -12.09
CA TYR A 243 3.79 9.88 -12.40
C TYR A 243 3.47 9.84 -13.90
N GLN A 244 4.48 10.07 -14.75
CA GLN A 244 4.33 9.98 -16.20
C GLN A 244 4.19 8.53 -16.67
N ALA A 245 4.84 7.59 -15.98
CA ALA A 245 4.69 6.16 -16.22
C ALA A 245 3.30 5.63 -15.79
N GLY A 246 2.50 6.42 -15.06
CA GLY A 246 1.14 6.09 -14.68
C GLY A 246 0.92 5.79 -13.20
N PHE A 247 1.95 5.83 -12.35
CA PHE A 247 1.78 5.71 -10.91
C PHE A 247 0.90 6.82 -10.35
N ASP A 248 0.16 6.51 -9.32
CA ASP A 248 -0.71 7.44 -8.60
C ASP A 248 -0.03 8.02 -7.38
N LEU A 249 0.83 7.22 -6.76
CA LEU A 249 1.52 7.52 -5.52
C LEU A 249 3.02 7.22 -5.62
N THR A 250 3.83 8.04 -4.94
CA THR A 250 5.26 7.78 -4.71
C THR A 250 5.60 8.02 -3.24
N TYR A 251 6.76 7.55 -2.77
CA TYR A 251 7.17 7.69 -1.38
C TYR A 251 7.67 9.10 -1.01
N SER A 252 7.52 9.44 0.29
CA SER A 252 7.92 10.72 0.89
C SER A 252 9.14 10.57 1.82
N TRP A 253 10.24 10.08 1.32
CA TRP A 253 11.45 9.86 2.13
C TRP A 253 12.01 11.14 2.75
N ASN A 254 11.99 12.27 2.01
CA ASN A 254 12.46 13.55 2.53
C ASN A 254 11.59 14.06 3.68
N TYR A 255 10.27 13.91 3.55
CA TYR A 255 9.34 14.28 4.62
C TYR A 255 9.52 13.38 5.85
N TYR A 256 9.66 12.07 5.68
CA TYR A 256 9.92 11.14 6.77
C TYR A 256 11.21 11.49 7.53
N THR A 257 12.29 11.79 6.81
CA THR A 257 13.56 12.25 7.40
C THR A 257 13.38 13.56 8.16
N ALA A 258 12.66 14.52 7.59
CA ALA A 258 12.37 15.79 8.24
C ALA A 258 11.52 15.60 9.52
N LEU A 259 10.54 14.68 9.48
CA LEU A 259 9.72 14.35 10.64
C LEU A 259 10.59 13.83 11.81
N LYS A 260 11.47 12.87 11.55
CA LYS A 260 12.42 12.36 12.57
C LYS A 260 13.31 13.48 13.12
N ASN A 261 13.85 14.31 12.26
CA ASN A 261 14.74 15.42 12.68
C ASN A 261 14.02 16.41 13.59
N VAL A 262 12.74 16.71 13.32
CA VAL A 262 11.93 17.61 14.17
C VAL A 262 11.74 16.99 15.56
N TRP A 263 11.42 15.69 15.67
CA TRP A 263 11.31 15.01 16.97
C TRP A 263 12.66 14.81 17.69
N ALA A 264 13.76 14.83 16.93
CA ALA A 264 15.14 14.85 17.46
C ALA A 264 15.65 16.25 17.84
N SER A 265 14.82 17.30 17.76
CA SER A 265 15.08 18.70 18.19
C SER A 265 15.25 19.73 17.08
N ALA A 266 15.17 19.36 15.80
CA ALA A 266 15.17 20.36 14.73
C ALA A 266 13.90 21.25 14.81
N SER A 267 13.96 22.43 14.19
CA SER A 267 12.80 23.34 14.07
C SER A 267 11.64 22.65 13.33
N SER A 268 10.40 22.88 13.77
CA SER A 268 9.17 22.48 13.06
C SER A 268 9.14 22.97 11.61
N GLN A 269 9.87 24.05 11.29
CA GLN A 269 10.03 24.56 9.94
C GLN A 269 10.70 23.57 8.99
N THR A 270 11.58 22.70 9.49
CA THR A 270 12.22 21.65 8.69
C THR A 270 11.17 20.73 8.03
N LEU A 271 10.14 20.34 8.78
CA LEU A 271 9.04 19.51 8.26
C LEU A 271 8.21 20.27 7.23
N THR A 272 7.93 21.53 7.50
CA THR A 272 7.17 22.41 6.61
C THR A 272 7.89 22.62 5.28
N THR A 273 9.19 22.87 5.33
CA THR A 273 10.03 23.03 4.13
C THR A 273 10.06 21.77 3.28
N ALA A 274 10.25 20.59 3.91
CA ALA A 274 10.22 19.31 3.21
C ALA A 274 8.85 19.05 2.56
N HIS A 275 7.76 19.34 3.28
CA HIS A 275 6.41 19.23 2.74
C HIS A 275 6.21 20.11 1.50
N GLN A 276 6.56 21.41 1.58
CA GLN A 276 6.39 22.34 0.48
C GLN A 276 7.21 21.94 -0.76
N ALA A 277 8.45 21.48 -0.56
CA ALA A 277 9.29 21.01 -1.65
C ALA A 277 8.69 19.80 -2.39
N GLU A 278 8.08 18.88 -1.68
CA GLU A 278 7.47 17.70 -2.30
C GLU A 278 6.14 18.02 -3.01
N ILE A 279 5.28 18.85 -2.37
CA ILE A 279 3.91 19.04 -2.85
C ILE A 279 3.86 19.87 -4.14
N THR A 280 4.81 20.78 -4.34
CA THR A 280 4.90 21.59 -5.56
C THR A 280 5.26 20.79 -6.80
N ALA A 281 5.83 19.59 -6.62
CA ALA A 281 6.24 18.69 -7.71
C ALA A 281 5.19 17.63 -8.06
N ILE A 282 4.06 17.57 -7.34
CA ILE A 282 3.03 16.54 -7.54
C ILE A 282 2.02 17.00 -8.61
N PRO A 283 1.81 16.23 -9.68
CA PRO A 283 0.76 16.52 -10.65
C PRO A 283 -0.64 16.40 -10.02
N ASN A 284 -1.62 17.08 -10.61
CA ASN A 284 -3.01 16.98 -10.18
C ASN A 284 -3.51 15.53 -10.22
N GLY A 285 -4.22 15.12 -9.18
CA GLY A 285 -4.75 13.76 -9.05
C GLY A 285 -3.71 12.71 -8.60
N LYS A 286 -2.47 13.13 -8.34
CA LYS A 286 -1.40 12.27 -7.84
C LYS A 286 -1.07 12.64 -6.39
N GLY A 287 -0.27 11.79 -5.72
CA GLY A 287 0.03 12.00 -4.30
C GLY A 287 1.36 11.42 -3.86
N LYS A 288 1.70 11.74 -2.61
CA LYS A 288 2.83 11.17 -1.87
C LYS A 288 2.30 10.34 -0.70
N VAL A 289 2.86 9.14 -0.52
CA VAL A 289 2.56 8.34 0.68
C VAL A 289 3.30 8.92 1.89
N ARG A 290 2.56 9.19 2.95
CA ARG A 290 3.04 9.72 4.23
C ARG A 290 3.02 8.64 5.30
N PHE A 291 4.13 8.44 5.98
CA PHE A 291 4.27 7.41 7.02
C PHE A 291 5.18 7.87 8.16
N THR A 292 4.99 7.30 9.33
CA THR A 292 5.91 7.39 10.47
C THR A 292 6.76 6.14 10.61
N THR A 293 6.39 5.07 9.92
CA THR A 293 7.13 3.83 9.73
C THR A 293 6.51 3.05 8.56
N ASN A 294 7.21 2.04 8.07
CA ASN A 294 6.78 0.99 7.15
C ASN A 294 7.51 -0.31 7.53
N HIS A 295 7.40 -1.38 6.74
CA HIS A 295 8.05 -2.65 7.01
C HIS A 295 9.58 -2.52 7.14
N ASP A 296 10.24 -1.74 6.24
CA ASP A 296 11.69 -1.54 6.27
C ASP A 296 12.14 -0.75 7.49
N GLN A 297 11.52 0.40 7.73
CA GLN A 297 11.90 1.26 8.85
C GLN A 297 11.67 0.55 10.18
N SER A 298 10.58 -0.21 10.28
CA SER A 298 10.29 -0.99 11.49
C SER A 298 11.24 -2.18 11.69
N ALA A 299 11.75 -2.76 10.61
CA ALA A 299 12.70 -3.88 10.70
C ALA A 299 14.14 -3.43 10.92
N TRP A 300 14.57 -2.38 10.20
CA TRP A 300 15.98 -2.01 10.10
C TRP A 300 16.38 -0.77 10.89
N GLU A 301 15.43 0.08 11.28
CA GLU A 301 15.71 1.28 12.05
C GLU A 301 15.18 1.15 13.49
N ALA A 302 13.93 1.51 13.74
CA ALA A 302 13.29 1.36 15.04
C ALA A 302 11.78 1.55 14.94
N SER A 303 11.05 1.16 16.00
CA SER A 303 9.62 1.44 16.08
C SER A 303 9.33 2.93 16.26
N PRO A 304 8.14 3.42 15.86
CA PRO A 304 7.69 4.80 16.16
C PRO A 304 7.75 5.16 17.64
N MET A 305 7.54 4.18 18.52
CA MET A 305 7.67 4.37 19.97
C MET A 305 9.07 4.80 20.39
N THR A 306 10.10 4.30 19.71
CA THR A 306 11.50 4.68 19.96
C THR A 306 11.85 5.97 19.21
N LEU A 307 11.52 6.07 17.94
CA LEU A 307 11.89 7.22 17.08
C LEU A 307 11.28 8.53 17.54
N PHE A 308 10.06 8.48 18.09
CA PHE A 308 9.30 9.66 18.47
C PHE A 308 9.12 9.81 19.99
N ASN A 309 10.04 9.24 20.79
CA ASN A 309 10.13 9.45 22.24
C ASN A 309 8.90 8.96 23.03
N GLY A 310 8.42 7.76 22.74
CA GLY A 310 7.32 7.10 23.44
C GLY A 310 5.94 7.35 22.84
N LYS A 311 4.91 6.87 23.55
CA LYS A 311 3.53 6.83 23.05
C LYS A 311 3.00 8.20 22.59
N ASN A 312 3.12 9.21 23.45
CA ASN A 312 2.57 10.53 23.13
C ASN A 312 3.28 11.18 21.94
N GLY A 313 4.61 11.03 21.85
CA GLY A 313 5.40 11.51 20.73
C GLY A 313 5.06 10.78 19.43
N ALA A 314 4.87 9.46 19.47
CA ALA A 314 4.47 8.66 18.32
C ALA A 314 3.09 9.05 17.79
N ILE A 315 2.11 9.30 18.67
CA ILE A 315 0.78 9.78 18.29
C ILE A 315 0.90 11.20 17.68
N ALA A 316 1.64 12.11 18.32
CA ALA A 316 1.82 13.48 17.82
C ALA A 316 2.52 13.49 16.44
N ALA A 317 3.50 12.63 16.21
CA ALA A 317 4.13 12.44 14.91
C ALA A 317 3.14 11.91 13.86
N SER A 318 2.27 10.97 14.26
CA SER A 318 1.21 10.46 13.39
C SER A 318 0.17 11.52 13.04
N VAL A 319 -0.17 12.42 13.97
CA VAL A 319 -1.02 13.60 13.69
C VAL A 319 -0.33 14.52 12.67
N ALA A 320 0.95 14.85 12.87
CA ALA A 320 1.69 15.66 11.90
C ALA A 320 1.71 14.99 10.52
N ASN A 321 1.97 13.70 10.47
CA ASN A 321 2.00 12.91 9.24
C ASN A 321 0.63 12.89 8.54
N LEU A 322 -0.44 12.61 9.28
CA LEU A 322 -1.80 12.47 8.76
C LEU A 322 -2.36 13.80 8.22
N PHE A 323 -2.08 14.92 8.90
CA PHE A 323 -2.63 16.23 8.54
C PHE A 323 -1.71 17.10 7.67
N SER A 324 -0.53 16.61 7.26
CA SER A 324 0.36 17.36 6.36
C SER A 324 -0.10 17.37 4.90
N GLY A 325 -1.10 16.57 4.54
CA GLY A 325 -1.47 16.31 3.14
C GLY A 325 -0.67 15.16 2.53
N GLY A 326 -1.23 14.54 1.50
CA GLY A 326 -0.78 13.28 0.94
C GLY A 326 -1.61 12.10 1.45
N THR A 327 -1.23 10.90 1.04
CA THR A 327 -1.91 9.64 1.36
C THR A 327 -1.28 9.00 2.59
N PRO A 328 -1.99 8.89 3.71
CA PRO A 328 -1.42 8.30 4.92
C PRO A 328 -1.28 6.79 4.81
N LEU A 329 -0.19 6.27 5.35
CA LEU A 329 0.09 4.86 5.52
C LEU A 329 0.24 4.55 7.01
N LEU A 330 -0.42 3.49 7.44
CA LEU A 330 -0.34 2.90 8.77
C LEU A 330 0.21 1.48 8.63
N TYR A 331 1.27 1.16 9.35
CA TYR A 331 1.90 -0.16 9.32
C TYR A 331 1.41 -1.06 10.45
N THR A 332 1.33 -2.36 10.20
CA THR A 332 0.93 -3.43 11.15
C THR A 332 1.47 -3.22 12.56
N GLY A 333 0.57 -3.06 13.53
CA GLY A 333 0.88 -2.95 14.96
C GLY A 333 1.32 -1.56 15.43
N GLN A 334 1.45 -0.60 14.54
CA GLN A 334 1.78 0.78 14.90
C GLN A 334 0.70 1.38 15.81
N GLU A 335 -0.57 1.10 15.54
CA GLU A 335 -1.75 1.62 16.26
C GLU A 335 -1.86 1.13 17.70
N VAL A 336 -1.19 0.02 18.01
CA VAL A 336 -1.11 -0.50 19.39
C VAL A 336 0.26 -0.27 20.03
N GLY A 337 1.12 0.54 19.38
CA GLY A 337 2.42 0.93 19.91
C GLY A 337 3.40 -0.24 20.02
N LYS A 338 3.49 -1.09 19.00
CA LYS A 338 4.50 -2.16 18.94
C LYS A 338 5.88 -1.56 19.20
N THR A 339 6.57 -2.07 20.20
CA THR A 339 7.94 -1.69 20.57
C THR A 339 8.97 -2.64 19.98
N GLY A 340 10.21 -2.17 19.84
CA GLY A 340 11.28 -2.92 19.18
C GLY A 340 11.05 -3.05 17.68
N THR A 341 11.92 -3.77 17.00
CA THR A 341 11.80 -4.03 15.56
C THR A 341 10.66 -5.01 15.25
N THR A 342 10.11 -4.91 14.07
CA THR A 342 9.13 -5.87 13.53
C THR A 342 9.75 -6.52 12.31
N PRO A 343 10.48 -7.62 12.47
CA PRO A 343 11.09 -8.32 11.34
C PRO A 343 10.02 -8.83 10.38
N PHE A 344 10.37 -8.90 9.10
CA PHE A 344 9.52 -9.50 8.07
C PHE A 344 10.18 -10.71 7.37
N PHE A 345 11.43 -11.03 7.73
CA PHE A 345 12.10 -12.27 7.33
C PHE A 345 11.73 -13.45 8.24
N SER A 346 10.97 -13.22 9.28
CA SER A 346 10.51 -14.23 10.23
C SER A 346 9.22 -13.78 10.91
N ASN A 347 8.51 -14.71 11.55
CA ASN A 347 7.29 -14.39 12.28
C ASN A 347 7.59 -13.48 13.48
N SER A 348 6.71 -12.49 13.67
CA SER A 348 6.79 -11.53 14.76
C SER A 348 5.40 -11.21 15.27
N THR A 349 5.06 -11.70 16.46
CA THR A 349 3.71 -11.49 17.03
C THR A 349 3.52 -10.08 17.55
N ILE A 350 2.38 -9.48 17.23
CA ILE A 350 1.89 -8.21 17.79
C ILE A 350 1.02 -8.49 19.01
N ASN A 351 1.27 -7.79 20.10
CA ASN A 351 0.34 -7.75 21.23
C ASN A 351 -0.76 -6.70 20.95
N TRP A 352 -1.86 -7.15 20.39
CA TRP A 352 -2.99 -6.30 19.98
C TRP A 352 -3.71 -5.60 21.13
N SER A 353 -3.47 -6.00 22.38
CA SER A 353 -4.04 -5.38 23.59
C SER A 353 -3.06 -4.47 24.34
N ALA A 354 -1.87 -4.22 23.79
CA ALA A 354 -0.79 -3.53 24.50
C ALA A 354 -1.16 -2.10 24.94
N ASN A 355 -1.81 -1.32 24.08
CA ASN A 355 -2.15 0.08 24.31
C ASN A 355 -3.54 0.40 23.73
N ALA A 356 -4.60 0.05 24.44
CA ALA A 356 -5.98 0.31 24.00
C ALA A 356 -6.23 1.82 23.79
N ASP A 357 -5.68 2.66 24.65
CA ASP A 357 -5.77 4.12 24.54
C ASP A 357 -5.05 4.70 23.32
N MET A 358 -3.96 4.07 22.88
CA MET A 358 -3.28 4.44 21.64
C MET A 358 -4.14 4.05 20.42
N LEU A 359 -4.72 2.86 20.42
CA LEU A 359 -5.67 2.44 19.39
C LEU A 359 -6.85 3.41 19.28
N GLU A 360 -7.46 3.81 20.41
CA GLU A 360 -8.54 4.81 20.42
C GLU A 360 -8.07 6.15 19.84
N ALA A 361 -6.85 6.58 20.17
CA ALA A 361 -6.28 7.80 19.59
C ALA A 361 -6.13 7.72 18.08
N TYR A 362 -5.61 6.59 17.55
CA TYR A 362 -5.53 6.37 16.08
C TYR A 362 -6.91 6.36 15.43
N GLN A 363 -7.87 5.63 15.97
CA GLN A 363 -9.25 5.63 15.46
C GLN A 363 -9.84 7.05 15.43
N LYS A 364 -9.58 7.85 16.48
CA LYS A 364 -10.07 9.22 16.58
C LYS A 364 -9.46 10.14 15.53
N ILE A 365 -8.10 10.15 15.37
CA ILE A 365 -7.44 11.02 14.41
C ILE A 365 -7.77 10.64 12.97
N TYR A 366 -7.86 9.34 12.64
CA TYR A 366 -8.28 8.88 11.32
C TYR A 366 -9.76 9.17 11.04
N SER A 367 -10.64 9.07 12.06
CA SER A 367 -12.04 9.50 11.93
C SER A 367 -12.14 10.99 11.57
N ILE A 368 -11.35 11.85 12.23
CA ILE A 368 -11.31 13.28 11.89
C ILE A 368 -10.79 13.47 10.46
N TYR A 369 -9.70 12.79 10.10
CA TYR A 369 -9.13 12.86 8.76
C TYR A 369 -10.15 12.51 7.66
N ASN A 370 -10.92 11.45 7.87
CA ASN A 370 -11.88 10.96 6.88
C ASN A 370 -13.14 11.83 6.79
N ASN A 371 -13.60 12.40 7.92
CA ASN A 371 -14.87 13.13 7.98
C ASN A 371 -14.76 14.64 7.68
N TYR A 372 -13.55 15.21 7.69
CA TYR A 372 -13.36 16.63 7.45
C TYR A 372 -12.56 16.86 6.15
N PRO A 373 -13.18 17.35 5.05
CA PRO A 373 -12.48 17.57 3.78
C PRO A 373 -11.21 18.41 3.88
N ALA A 374 -11.19 19.42 4.79
CA ALA A 374 -9.99 20.23 5.03
C ALA A 374 -8.80 19.39 5.53
N ALA A 375 -9.03 18.28 6.24
CA ALA A 375 -7.95 17.42 6.72
C ALA A 375 -7.08 16.87 5.58
N ARG A 376 -7.70 16.51 4.45
CA ARG A 376 -7.04 15.95 3.27
C ARG A 376 -6.51 16.99 2.27
N SER A 377 -6.88 18.27 2.48
CA SER A 377 -6.49 19.35 1.57
C SER A 377 -5.00 19.63 1.61
N ASN A 378 -4.42 19.88 0.45
CA ASN A 378 -3.08 20.47 0.34
C ASN A 378 -3.10 22.01 0.41
N ASN A 379 -4.28 22.63 0.47
CA ASN A 379 -4.44 24.06 0.63
C ASN A 379 -4.44 24.41 2.13
N PHE A 380 -3.28 24.79 2.65
CA PHE A 380 -3.18 25.23 4.04
C PHE A 380 -2.15 26.34 4.25
N SER A 381 -2.45 27.20 5.22
CA SER A 381 -1.55 28.25 5.69
C SER A 381 -0.70 27.71 6.83
N ILE A 382 0.59 27.95 6.75
CA ILE A 382 1.57 27.57 7.76
C ILE A 382 1.88 28.81 8.59
N TYR A 383 1.72 28.69 9.90
CA TYR A 383 2.07 29.73 10.87
C TYR A 383 3.32 29.31 11.63
N GLN A 384 4.47 29.87 11.29
CA GLN A 384 5.74 29.59 11.97
C GLN A 384 5.84 30.45 13.24
N LEU A 385 5.13 30.07 14.29
CA LEU A 385 5.04 30.80 15.54
C LEU A 385 6.20 30.51 16.51
N SER A 386 6.76 29.30 16.45
CA SER A 386 7.97 28.89 17.17
C SER A 386 8.63 27.69 16.49
N ASN A 387 9.83 27.33 16.91
CA ASN A 387 10.51 26.12 16.44
C ASN A 387 9.91 24.81 16.99
N ASP A 388 9.11 24.91 18.05
CA ASP A 388 8.61 23.79 18.82
C ASP A 388 7.13 23.49 18.59
N LEU A 389 6.47 24.32 17.74
CA LEU A 389 5.05 24.21 17.44
C LEU A 389 4.84 24.02 15.94
N ILE A 390 4.06 23.01 15.59
CA ILE A 390 3.39 22.95 14.29
C ILE A 390 2.06 23.67 14.42
N CYS A 391 1.81 24.67 13.55
CA CYS A 391 0.56 25.41 13.50
C CYS A 391 0.11 25.54 12.04
N TRP A 392 -0.92 24.80 11.66
CA TRP A 392 -1.47 24.75 10.31
C TRP A 392 -2.95 25.11 10.30
N LYS A 393 -3.35 26.00 9.39
CA LYS A 393 -4.75 26.25 9.06
C LYS A 393 -5.04 25.65 7.70
N LYS A 394 -5.88 24.61 7.64
CA LYS A 394 -6.25 23.89 6.42
C LYS A 394 -7.66 24.26 6.00
N VAL A 395 -7.87 24.40 4.67
CA VAL A 395 -9.15 24.83 4.10
C VAL A 395 -9.54 23.95 2.93
N ASN A 396 -10.82 23.57 2.88
CA ASN A 396 -11.44 22.95 1.72
C ASN A 396 -12.94 23.29 1.69
N GLY A 397 -13.34 24.19 0.76
CA GLY A 397 -14.68 24.74 0.72
C GLY A 397 -15.04 25.44 2.03
N SER A 398 -16.14 25.07 2.65
CA SER A 398 -16.57 25.56 3.95
C SER A 398 -15.91 24.87 5.15
N SER A 399 -15.12 23.81 4.92
CA SER A 399 -14.41 23.11 6.00
C SER A 399 -13.09 23.82 6.29
N THR A 400 -12.89 24.21 7.54
CA THR A 400 -11.64 24.82 7.99
C THR A 400 -11.18 24.14 9.28
N LEU A 401 -9.90 23.72 9.32
CA LEU A 401 -9.28 23.12 10.49
C LEU A 401 -8.05 23.94 10.93
N LEU A 402 -7.88 24.09 12.24
CA LEU A 402 -6.63 24.54 12.86
C LEU A 402 -5.98 23.36 13.57
N ILE A 403 -4.76 23.05 13.20
CA ILE A 403 -3.95 21.96 13.76
C ILE A 403 -2.78 22.57 14.52
N LEU A 404 -2.68 22.22 15.81
CA LEU A 404 -1.61 22.65 16.71
C LEU A 404 -0.93 21.39 17.28
N ILE A 405 0.40 21.29 17.17
CA ILE A 405 1.15 20.13 17.69
C ILE A 405 2.41 20.63 18.38
N ASN A 406 2.53 20.34 19.67
CA ASN A 406 3.80 20.47 20.39
C ASN A 406 4.72 19.30 20.01
N VAL A 407 5.85 19.59 19.37
CA VAL A 407 6.80 18.59 18.90
C VAL A 407 7.92 18.30 19.92
N ARG A 408 7.73 18.69 21.19
CA ARG A 408 8.74 18.55 22.26
C ARG A 408 8.25 17.73 23.45
N ASN A 409 9.18 17.10 24.14
CA ASN A 409 8.94 16.42 25.42
C ASN A 409 8.94 17.41 26.61
N SER A 410 8.47 18.63 26.37
CA SER A 410 8.29 19.67 27.40
C SER A 410 7.07 20.51 27.07
N SER A 411 6.49 21.14 28.08
CA SER A 411 5.42 22.10 27.85
C SER A 411 5.95 23.33 27.10
N ILE A 412 5.19 23.83 26.16
CA ILE A 412 5.50 25.04 25.40
C ILE A 412 4.42 26.11 25.59
N SER A 413 4.81 27.37 25.63
CA SER A 413 3.88 28.49 25.55
C SER A 413 3.55 28.77 24.10
N VAL A 414 2.26 28.87 23.78
CA VAL A 414 1.74 29.16 22.46
C VAL A 414 1.14 30.55 22.47
N THR A 415 1.52 31.37 21.47
CA THR A 415 0.88 32.66 21.22
C THR A 415 0.30 32.66 19.81
N LEU A 416 -1.02 32.73 19.69
CA LEU A 416 -1.75 32.71 18.42
C LEU A 416 -2.11 34.14 17.97
N PRO A 417 -2.04 34.43 16.67
CA PRO A 417 -2.62 35.65 16.13
C PRO A 417 -4.15 35.64 16.24
N PRO A 418 -4.82 36.82 16.34
CA PRO A 418 -6.27 36.90 16.53
C PRO A 418 -7.11 36.08 15.54
N VAL A 419 -6.64 35.93 14.30
CA VAL A 419 -7.31 35.15 13.23
C VAL A 419 -7.43 33.66 13.54
N LEU A 420 -6.71 33.16 14.52
CA LEU A 420 -6.70 31.73 14.95
C LEU A 420 -7.32 31.53 16.34
N THR A 421 -7.95 32.56 16.91
CA THR A 421 -8.56 32.52 18.26
C THR A 421 -10.08 32.60 18.19
N GLY A 422 -10.76 32.37 19.32
CA GLY A 422 -12.20 32.44 19.45
C GLY A 422 -12.83 31.15 19.98
N GLU A 423 -14.16 31.05 19.85
CA GLU A 423 -14.90 29.84 20.21
C GLU A 423 -14.73 28.81 19.10
N LEU A 424 -13.93 27.79 19.33
CA LEU A 424 -13.60 26.74 18.37
C LEU A 424 -14.02 25.37 18.89
N LYS A 425 -14.49 24.49 18.01
CA LYS A 425 -14.80 23.11 18.38
C LYS A 425 -13.55 22.26 18.32
N ASN A 426 -13.09 21.78 19.49
CA ASN A 426 -12.03 20.79 19.57
C ASN A 426 -12.55 19.42 19.12
N LEU A 427 -12.03 18.89 18.02
CA LEU A 427 -12.48 17.62 17.42
C LEU A 427 -11.99 16.38 18.19
N ILE A 428 -10.97 16.53 19.04
CA ILE A 428 -10.50 15.44 19.91
C ILE A 428 -11.47 15.24 21.07
N THR A 429 -11.82 16.31 21.80
CA THR A 429 -12.73 16.27 22.95
C THR A 429 -14.20 16.40 22.57
N ASN A 430 -14.48 16.85 21.35
CA ASN A 430 -15.80 17.20 20.83
C ASN A 430 -16.48 18.36 21.60
N GLN A 431 -15.71 19.19 22.32
CA GLN A 431 -16.19 20.33 23.09
C GLN A 431 -15.91 21.64 22.34
N ILE A 432 -16.75 22.67 22.61
CA ILE A 432 -16.43 24.06 22.24
C ILE A 432 -15.50 24.61 23.31
N GLU A 433 -14.38 25.15 22.88
CA GLU A 433 -13.35 25.75 23.72
C GLU A 433 -13.14 27.21 23.34
N SER A 434 -13.01 28.08 24.33
CA SER A 434 -12.57 29.47 24.13
C SER A 434 -11.05 29.49 23.95
N VAL A 435 -10.60 29.53 22.71
CA VAL A 435 -9.17 29.52 22.35
C VAL A 435 -8.63 30.93 22.49
N SER A 436 -7.91 31.19 23.59
CA SER A 436 -7.26 32.49 23.84
C SER A 436 -6.01 32.68 23.00
N SER A 437 -5.52 33.91 22.94
CA SER A 437 -4.27 34.25 22.21
C SER A 437 -3.02 33.64 22.85
N SER A 438 -3.08 33.25 24.14
CA SER A 438 -1.93 32.65 24.83
C SER A 438 -2.39 31.49 25.73
N PHE A 439 -1.72 30.34 25.59
CA PHE A 439 -1.97 29.16 26.43
C PHE A 439 -0.75 28.22 26.39
N THR A 440 -0.79 27.16 27.21
CA THR A 440 0.27 26.15 27.26
C THR A 440 -0.18 24.85 26.60
N LEU A 441 0.67 24.24 25.80
CA LEU A 441 0.55 22.86 25.33
C LEU A 441 1.51 21.96 26.09
N ALA A 442 0.98 20.91 26.71
CA ALA A 442 1.77 19.89 27.40
C ALA A 442 2.71 19.14 26.42
N PRO A 443 3.68 18.34 26.93
CA PRO A 443 4.59 17.56 26.09
C PRO A 443 3.84 16.70 25.07
N TYR A 444 4.22 16.81 23.78
CA TYR A 444 3.63 16.10 22.64
C TYR A 444 2.09 16.22 22.54
N ASN A 445 1.50 17.21 23.22
CA ASN A 445 0.06 17.46 23.09
C ASN A 445 -0.27 18.06 21.74
N TYR A 446 -1.43 17.73 21.21
CA TYR A 446 -1.96 18.27 19.96
C TYR A 446 -3.42 18.70 20.13
N ARG A 447 -3.85 19.62 19.31
CA ARG A 447 -5.24 20.07 19.21
C ARG A 447 -5.64 20.17 17.75
N ILE A 448 -6.86 19.75 17.45
CA ILE A 448 -7.44 19.85 16.10
C ILE A 448 -8.79 20.54 16.29
N TYR A 449 -8.85 21.77 15.82
CA TYR A 449 -10.05 22.57 15.93
C TYR A 449 -10.75 22.71 14.59
N GLN A 450 -12.09 22.60 14.61
CA GLN A 450 -12.93 23.08 13.55
C GLN A 450 -13.11 24.59 13.75
N MET A 451 -12.81 25.37 12.73
CA MET A 451 -13.07 26.82 12.65
C MET A 451 -14.34 27.06 11.84
N ASN A 452 -15.15 28.05 12.27
CA ASN A 452 -16.37 28.49 11.58
C ASN A 452 -16.06 29.38 10.40
#